data_6109e21aee2f49d3ad67c12258f6df03
#
_entry.id   6109e21aee2f49d3ad67c12258f6df03
#
_cell.length_a   1.000
_cell.length_b   1.000
_cell.length_c   1.000
_cell.angle_alpha   90.00
_cell.angle_beta   90.00
_cell.angle_gamma   90.00
#
_symmetry.space_group_name_H-M   'P 1'
#
loop_
_entity.id
_entity.type
_entity.pdbx_description
1 polymer ?
#
loop_
_entity_poly.entity_id
_entity_poly.type
_entity_poly.pdbx_seq_one_letter_code
_entity_poly.pdbx_strand_id
1 'polypeptide(L)'
;TIIKRKLDKLMSKIVVVGANHAGTFSINTILDNYGDQNEVVVFDQNSNISFLGCGMALWIGNQISGSDGLFYATKEGLESKGAKVYMNSPVESIDFDGKTVTALVDGKEHVESYDKLILATGSQPILPPIEGAEIKEGSRTFEATLENLQFVKLFQNAQEVIDKLNDKSQDIKRVAVVGAGYIGVELAEAFQRHGKEVILIDVVDTCLAGYYDRDLTDLMAKNMEDNGIQLAFGETVKAVEGETKVERIVTDKNAYDVDMVVLAVGFRPNTALGAGKLETFRNGAYLVNKKQETSVKDVYAVGDCATVYDNALDDVNYIALASNAVRSGIVGGHNAGGGDVESNGVQGSNGISIYGLNMVSTGLTEEKAKRFGFNPAVVESTDLQKAAFME
;
A
#
# COMPACT_ATOMS: atom_id res chain seq x y z
N THR A 1 -27.08 37.62 5.04
CA THR A 1 -27.53 36.41 5.80
C THR A 1 -28.37 35.48 4.88
N ILE A 2 -29.24 36.01 4.02
CA ILE A 2 -30.08 35.23 3.08
C ILE A 2 -29.25 34.75 1.90
N ILE A 3 -28.31 35.55 1.41
CA ILE A 3 -27.40 35.19 0.31
C ILE A 3 -26.43 34.08 0.77
N LYS A 4 -25.90 34.15 1.99
CA LYS A 4 -25.04 33.09 2.56
C LYS A 4 -25.80 31.76 2.71
N ARG A 5 -27.06 31.80 3.20
CA ARG A 5 -27.95 30.62 3.26
C ARG A 5 -28.37 30.05 1.90
N LYS A 6 -28.40 30.87 0.84
CA LYS A 6 -28.68 30.41 -0.53
C LYS A 6 -27.44 29.80 -1.21
N LEU A 7 -26.24 30.29 -0.88
CA LEU A 7 -24.96 29.72 -1.33
C LEU A 7 -24.68 28.38 -0.62
N ASP A 8 -24.91 28.30 0.71
CA ASP A 8 -24.76 27.06 1.48
C ASP A 8 -25.72 25.94 1.02
N LYS A 9 -26.77 26.26 0.27
CA LYS A 9 -27.74 25.28 -0.28
C LYS A 9 -27.40 24.81 -1.71
N LEU A 10 -26.31 25.30 -2.30
CA LEU A 10 -25.86 24.98 -3.67
C LEU A 10 -24.56 24.17 -3.71
N MET A 11 -23.86 24.04 -2.60
CA MET A 11 -22.63 23.25 -2.55
C MET A 11 -22.95 21.77 -2.28
N SER A 12 -22.37 20.90 -3.10
CA SER A 12 -22.41 19.46 -2.90
C SER A 12 -21.39 19.09 -1.82
N LYS A 13 -21.78 18.25 -0.86
CA LYS A 13 -20.87 17.79 0.18
C LYS A 13 -20.23 16.47 -0.25
N ILE A 14 -18.90 16.47 -0.34
CA ILE A 14 -18.10 15.29 -0.66
C ILE A 14 -17.36 14.83 0.59
N VAL A 15 -17.63 13.60 1.03
CA VAL A 15 -16.87 12.96 2.09
C VAL A 15 -15.80 12.05 1.48
N VAL A 16 -14.56 12.17 1.96
CA VAL A 16 -13.43 11.33 1.57
C VAL A 16 -12.95 10.53 2.78
N VAL A 17 -12.92 9.21 2.64
CA VAL A 17 -12.44 8.29 3.67
C VAL A 17 -11.05 7.79 3.31
N GLY A 18 -10.04 8.26 4.04
CA GLY A 18 -8.63 8.02 3.79
C GLY A 18 -7.94 9.15 3.00
N ALA A 19 -6.77 9.57 3.48
CA ALA A 19 -6.01 10.69 2.91
C ALA A 19 -4.53 10.34 2.64
N ASN A 20 -4.26 9.09 2.26
CA ASN A 20 -2.97 8.76 1.68
C ASN A 20 -2.98 9.06 0.17
N HIS A 21 -2.23 8.35 -0.67
CA HIS A 21 -2.02 8.72 -2.09
C HIS A 21 -3.32 9.05 -2.82
N ALA A 22 -4.23 8.07 -2.95
CA ALA A 22 -5.46 8.26 -3.71
C ALA A 22 -6.38 9.34 -3.10
N GLY A 23 -6.55 9.32 -1.77
CA GLY A 23 -7.38 10.30 -1.08
C GLY A 23 -6.83 11.72 -1.19
N THR A 24 -5.54 11.94 -0.94
CA THR A 24 -4.89 13.25 -1.06
C THR A 24 -5.02 13.81 -2.49
N PHE A 25 -4.81 12.98 -3.51
CA PHE A 25 -4.96 13.44 -4.90
C PHE A 25 -6.42 13.67 -5.28
N SER A 26 -7.38 12.90 -4.76
CA SER A 26 -8.81 13.19 -4.93
C SER A 26 -9.18 14.53 -4.30
N ILE A 27 -8.77 14.77 -3.06
CA ILE A 27 -9.05 16.00 -2.31
C ILE A 27 -8.48 17.20 -3.06
N ASN A 28 -7.19 17.17 -3.42
CA ASN A 28 -6.56 18.27 -4.16
C ASN A 28 -7.26 18.51 -5.52
N THR A 29 -7.59 17.45 -6.26
CA THR A 29 -8.29 17.58 -7.54
C THR A 29 -9.64 18.28 -7.38
N ILE A 30 -10.41 17.92 -6.34
CA ILE A 30 -11.71 18.59 -6.08
C ILE A 30 -11.49 20.06 -5.70
N LEU A 31 -10.59 20.34 -4.76
CA LEU A 31 -10.36 21.68 -4.24
C LEU A 31 -9.80 22.63 -5.34
N ASP A 32 -8.87 22.14 -6.15
CA ASP A 32 -8.20 22.94 -7.18
C ASP A 32 -9.09 23.21 -8.40
N ASN A 33 -10.07 22.34 -8.71
CA ASN A 33 -10.90 22.46 -9.92
C ASN A 33 -12.39 22.73 -9.65
N TYR A 34 -12.89 22.37 -8.46
CA TYR A 34 -14.33 22.39 -8.14
C TYR A 34 -14.61 22.92 -6.73
N GLY A 35 -13.63 23.56 -6.07
CA GLY A 35 -13.73 24.00 -4.67
C GLY A 35 -14.87 25.00 -4.44
N ASP A 36 -15.23 25.82 -5.42
CA ASP A 36 -16.34 26.78 -5.33
C ASP A 36 -17.72 26.09 -5.30
N GLN A 37 -17.80 24.81 -5.67
CA GLN A 37 -19.05 24.07 -5.83
C GLN A 37 -19.22 22.96 -4.80
N ASN A 38 -18.14 22.64 -4.07
CA ASN A 38 -18.12 21.48 -3.18
C ASN A 38 -17.55 21.83 -1.80
N GLU A 39 -18.21 21.33 -0.75
CA GLU A 39 -17.65 21.20 0.59
C GLU A 39 -16.94 19.84 0.68
N VAL A 40 -15.68 19.82 1.12
CA VAL A 40 -14.89 18.59 1.25
C VAL A 40 -14.62 18.28 2.71
N VAL A 41 -15.08 17.13 3.18
CA VAL A 41 -14.86 16.62 4.54
C VAL A 41 -14.06 15.33 4.46
N VAL A 42 -12.97 15.25 5.21
CA VAL A 42 -12.00 14.15 5.14
C VAL A 42 -11.88 13.48 6.50
N PHE A 43 -11.93 12.16 6.51
CA PHE A 43 -11.64 11.33 7.69
C PHE A 43 -10.43 10.44 7.41
N ASP A 44 -9.42 10.50 8.26
CA ASP A 44 -8.32 9.54 8.25
C ASP A 44 -8.11 8.94 9.65
N GLN A 45 -7.89 7.63 9.70
CA GLN A 45 -7.67 6.93 10.97
C GLN A 45 -6.26 7.12 11.52
N ASN A 46 -5.30 7.56 10.68
CA ASN A 46 -3.90 7.77 11.05
C ASN A 46 -3.65 9.19 11.55
N SER A 47 -2.50 9.39 12.17
CA SER A 47 -2.02 10.71 12.60
C SER A 47 -1.33 11.50 11.48
N ASN A 48 -1.13 10.89 10.31
CA ASN A 48 -0.47 11.47 9.14
C ASN A 48 -1.23 11.18 7.85
N ILE A 49 -1.01 12.02 6.83
CA ILE A 49 -1.51 11.84 5.47
C ILE A 49 -0.36 11.82 4.48
N SER A 50 -0.61 11.45 3.24
CA SER A 50 0.34 11.52 2.11
C SER A 50 1.64 10.73 2.29
N PHE A 51 1.68 9.73 3.16
CA PHE A 51 2.90 8.97 3.43
C PHE A 51 3.34 8.13 2.22
N LEU A 52 4.59 8.34 1.78
CA LEU A 52 5.24 7.56 0.72
C LEU A 52 5.75 6.23 1.28
N GLY A 53 4.86 5.25 1.38
CA GLY A 53 5.18 3.92 1.90
C GLY A 53 6.29 3.20 1.11
N CYS A 54 6.45 3.52 -0.18
CA CYS A 54 7.57 3.00 -1.00
C CYS A 54 8.94 3.49 -0.53
N GLY A 55 9.03 4.56 0.27
CA GLY A 55 10.28 5.05 0.84
C GLY A 55 10.64 4.47 2.21
N MET A 56 9.79 3.62 2.79
CA MET A 56 10.04 3.05 4.13
C MET A 56 11.35 2.28 4.21
N ALA A 57 11.62 1.43 3.23
CA ALA A 57 12.84 0.64 3.21
C ALA A 57 14.09 1.51 3.07
N LEU A 58 14.02 2.58 2.27
CA LEU A 58 15.11 3.56 2.16
C LEU A 58 15.38 4.26 3.49
N TRP A 59 14.32 4.59 4.23
CA TRP A 59 14.45 5.21 5.55
C TRP A 59 14.97 4.22 6.59
N ILE A 60 14.41 3.01 6.67
CA ILE A 60 14.92 1.94 7.54
C ILE A 60 16.38 1.62 7.23
N GLY A 61 16.77 1.59 5.95
CA GLY A 61 18.12 1.28 5.50
C GLY A 61 19.12 2.46 5.57
N ASN A 62 18.75 3.59 6.20
CA ASN A 62 19.58 4.81 6.28
C ASN A 62 20.04 5.35 4.92
N GLN A 63 19.28 5.10 3.86
CA GLN A 63 19.56 5.61 2.51
C GLN A 63 19.00 7.03 2.30
N ILE A 64 18.11 7.47 3.19
CA ILE A 64 17.63 8.85 3.31
C ILE A 64 17.81 9.33 4.75
N SER A 65 18.02 10.64 4.94
CA SER A 65 18.38 11.21 6.23
C SER A 65 17.26 11.27 7.27
N GLY A 66 16.02 11.01 6.87
CA GLY A 66 14.85 11.07 7.77
C GLY A 66 13.55 10.88 7.01
N SER A 67 12.44 11.01 7.73
CA SER A 67 11.10 10.78 7.17
C SER A 67 10.46 11.99 6.49
N ASP A 68 11.02 13.20 6.66
CA ASP A 68 10.36 14.44 6.19
C ASP A 68 10.06 14.42 4.70
N GLY A 69 10.97 13.89 3.88
CA GLY A 69 10.79 13.74 2.43
C GLY A 69 9.77 12.68 2.02
N LEU A 70 9.24 11.90 2.96
CA LEU A 70 8.23 10.88 2.72
C LEU A 70 6.79 11.40 2.81
N PHE A 71 6.61 12.71 3.03
CA PHE A 71 5.31 13.36 3.08
C PHE A 71 5.27 14.50 2.06
N TYR A 72 4.22 14.57 1.26
CA TYR A 72 4.06 15.59 0.22
C TYR A 72 2.81 16.47 0.40
N ALA A 73 2.00 16.20 1.43
CA ALA A 73 0.86 17.01 1.83
C ALA A 73 0.68 16.98 3.35
N THR A 74 0.08 18.03 3.90
CA THR A 74 -0.26 18.15 5.32
C THR A 74 -1.73 18.46 5.51
N LYS A 75 -2.25 18.17 6.71
CA LYS A 75 -3.62 18.54 7.10
C LYS A 75 -3.84 20.04 6.89
N GLU A 76 -2.94 20.87 7.39
CA GLU A 76 -3.01 22.33 7.31
C GLU A 76 -3.01 22.81 5.85
N GLY A 77 -2.24 22.15 4.99
CA GLY A 77 -2.21 22.42 3.56
C GLY A 77 -3.56 22.17 2.89
N LEU A 78 -4.22 21.06 3.22
CA LEU A 78 -5.57 20.74 2.70
C LEU A 78 -6.62 21.69 3.29
N GLU A 79 -6.55 22.01 4.57
CA GLU A 79 -7.47 22.93 5.23
C GLU A 79 -7.33 24.37 4.69
N SER A 80 -6.13 24.82 4.36
CA SER A 80 -5.90 26.11 3.72
C SER A 80 -6.55 26.26 2.36
N LYS A 81 -6.81 25.14 1.68
CA LYS A 81 -7.56 25.08 0.41
C LYS A 81 -9.08 24.94 0.60
N GLY A 82 -9.56 24.78 1.84
CA GLY A 82 -10.99 24.72 2.17
C GLY A 82 -11.52 23.33 2.57
N ALA A 83 -10.69 22.31 2.70
CA ALA A 83 -11.11 21.03 3.25
C ALA A 83 -11.33 21.12 4.77
N LYS A 84 -12.20 20.27 5.30
CA LYS A 84 -12.31 19.99 6.73
C LYS A 84 -11.71 18.60 6.99
N VAL A 85 -10.63 18.53 7.76
CA VAL A 85 -9.85 17.29 7.91
C VAL A 85 -9.87 16.81 9.35
N TYR A 86 -10.35 15.59 9.55
CA TYR A 86 -10.35 14.88 10.83
C TYR A 86 -9.29 13.78 10.78
N MET A 87 -8.21 13.95 11.56
CA MET A 87 -7.15 12.96 11.75
C MET A 87 -7.45 12.09 12.98
N ASN A 88 -6.83 10.91 13.07
CA ASN A 88 -7.09 9.93 14.13
C ASN A 88 -8.60 9.62 14.29
N SER A 89 -9.32 9.68 13.18
CA SER A 89 -10.78 9.62 13.14
C SER A 89 -11.25 8.50 12.22
N PRO A 90 -11.19 7.24 12.69
CA PRO A 90 -11.63 6.11 11.89
C PRO A 90 -13.12 6.18 11.60
N VAL A 91 -13.48 5.91 10.36
CA VAL A 91 -14.87 5.66 9.96
C VAL A 91 -15.22 4.22 10.36
N GLU A 92 -16.28 4.08 11.15
CA GLU A 92 -16.73 2.78 11.67
C GLU A 92 -17.83 2.15 10.80
N SER A 93 -18.68 2.98 10.18
CA SER A 93 -19.77 2.49 9.33
C SER A 93 -20.23 3.53 8.31
N ILE A 94 -20.92 3.05 7.29
CA ILE A 94 -21.54 3.86 6.23
C ILE A 94 -22.98 3.40 6.04
N ASP A 95 -23.92 4.34 6.14
CA ASP A 95 -25.28 4.17 5.67
C ASP A 95 -25.38 4.70 4.22
N PHE A 96 -25.34 3.79 3.25
CA PHE A 96 -25.39 4.14 1.83
C PHE A 96 -26.78 4.65 1.40
N ASP A 97 -27.84 4.19 2.04
CA ASP A 97 -29.21 4.60 1.73
C ASP A 97 -29.52 5.98 2.34
N GLY A 98 -29.09 6.19 3.60
CA GLY A 98 -29.22 7.46 4.31
C GLY A 98 -28.13 8.48 3.94
N LYS A 99 -27.12 8.08 3.16
CA LYS A 99 -25.97 8.89 2.76
C LYS A 99 -25.26 9.53 3.93
N THR A 100 -24.87 8.74 4.93
CA THR A 100 -24.08 9.19 6.08
C THR A 100 -22.89 8.27 6.34
N VAL A 101 -21.83 8.85 6.88
CA VAL A 101 -20.71 8.12 7.48
C VAL A 101 -20.68 8.36 8.98
N THR A 102 -20.37 7.32 9.75
CA THR A 102 -20.16 7.42 11.19
C THR A 102 -18.69 7.20 11.48
N ALA A 103 -18.06 8.17 12.10
CA ALA A 103 -16.64 8.15 12.49
C ALA A 103 -16.48 8.38 14.00
N LEU A 104 -15.35 7.95 14.55
CA LEU A 104 -14.93 8.31 15.91
C LEU A 104 -14.01 9.53 15.82
N VAL A 105 -14.48 10.68 16.26
CA VAL A 105 -13.72 11.93 16.36
C VAL A 105 -13.46 12.23 17.83
N ASP A 106 -12.19 12.29 18.23
CA ASP A 106 -11.80 12.45 19.64
C ASP A 106 -12.48 11.42 20.57
N GLY A 107 -12.64 10.19 20.09
CA GLY A 107 -13.27 9.08 20.80
C GLY A 107 -14.81 9.19 20.94
N LYS A 108 -15.43 10.12 20.23
CA LYS A 108 -16.89 10.29 20.20
C LYS A 108 -17.44 10.03 18.82
N GLU A 109 -18.64 9.46 18.80
CA GLU A 109 -19.35 9.24 17.55
C GLU A 109 -19.66 10.59 16.87
N HIS A 110 -19.31 10.67 15.59
CA HIS A 110 -19.59 11.80 14.72
C HIS A 110 -20.24 11.28 13.44
N VAL A 111 -21.44 11.76 13.15
CA VAL A 111 -22.18 11.40 11.94
C VAL A 111 -22.09 12.55 10.94
N GLU A 112 -21.57 12.28 9.75
CA GLU A 112 -21.44 13.25 8.66
C GLU A 112 -22.26 12.81 7.45
N SER A 113 -23.12 13.68 6.93
CA SER A 113 -23.87 13.44 5.71
C SER A 113 -23.04 13.73 4.47
N TYR A 114 -23.34 13.07 3.35
CA TYR A 114 -22.68 13.33 2.06
C TYR A 114 -23.69 13.35 0.90
N ASP A 115 -23.38 14.12 -0.13
CA ASP A 115 -24.00 13.98 -1.44
C ASP A 115 -23.22 12.97 -2.28
N LYS A 116 -21.88 12.98 -2.17
CA LYS A 116 -20.97 12.03 -2.80
C LYS A 116 -19.92 11.54 -1.83
N LEU A 117 -19.48 10.30 -2.00
CA LEU A 117 -18.52 9.62 -1.14
C LEU A 117 -17.35 9.08 -1.95
N ILE A 118 -16.12 9.32 -1.50
CA ILE A 118 -14.91 8.70 -2.03
C ILE A 118 -14.33 7.77 -0.97
N LEU A 119 -14.21 6.49 -1.30
CA LEU A 119 -13.52 5.48 -0.50
C LEU A 119 -12.07 5.36 -0.99
N ALA A 120 -11.14 5.81 -0.16
CA ALA A 120 -9.69 5.73 -0.38
C ALA A 120 -9.03 4.96 0.77
N THR A 121 -9.67 3.87 1.19
CA THR A 121 -9.35 3.09 2.39
C THR A 121 -8.10 2.21 2.25
N GLY A 122 -7.53 2.15 1.05
CA GLY A 122 -6.26 1.50 0.78
C GLY A 122 -6.27 -0.01 0.96
N SER A 123 -5.18 -0.55 1.47
CA SER A 123 -4.96 -1.96 1.71
C SER A 123 -4.37 -2.21 3.09
N GLN A 124 -4.49 -3.44 3.57
CA GLN A 124 -3.97 -3.88 4.87
C GLN A 124 -3.13 -5.14 4.71
N PRO A 125 -2.16 -5.39 5.61
CA PRO A 125 -1.34 -6.60 5.57
C PRO A 125 -2.21 -7.86 5.59
N ILE A 126 -1.77 -8.87 4.85
CA ILE A 126 -2.31 -10.22 4.98
C ILE A 126 -1.76 -10.81 6.28
N LEU A 127 -2.65 -11.40 7.08
CA LEU A 127 -2.28 -12.21 8.24
C LEU A 127 -2.21 -13.67 7.78
N PRO A 128 -1.01 -14.23 7.56
CA PRO A 128 -0.90 -15.63 7.20
C PRO A 128 -1.24 -16.51 8.41
N PRO A 129 -1.70 -17.75 8.19
CA PRO A 129 -1.96 -18.69 9.26
C PRO A 129 -0.64 -19.29 9.78
N ILE A 130 0.17 -18.44 10.41
CA ILE A 130 1.45 -18.79 11.04
C ILE A 130 1.23 -18.79 12.54
N GLU A 131 1.56 -19.89 13.22
CA GLU A 131 1.49 -19.98 14.67
C GLU A 131 2.37 -18.91 15.33
N GLY A 132 1.86 -18.21 16.34
CA GLY A 132 2.55 -17.10 17.00
C GLY A 132 2.54 -15.77 16.23
N ALA A 133 1.98 -15.72 15.01
CA ALA A 133 1.87 -14.49 14.22
C ALA A 133 0.49 -13.82 14.39
N GLU A 134 0.24 -13.32 15.59
CA GLU A 134 -1.04 -12.73 15.97
C GLU A 134 -0.91 -11.22 16.14
N ILE A 135 -1.97 -10.47 15.79
CA ILE A 135 -2.10 -9.03 16.05
C ILE A 135 -2.91 -8.82 17.31
N LYS A 136 -2.51 -7.86 18.13
CA LYS A 136 -3.27 -7.43 19.32
C LYS A 136 -4.68 -7.01 18.92
N GLU A 137 -5.65 -7.48 19.68
CA GLU A 137 -7.06 -7.16 19.47
C GLU A 137 -7.27 -5.64 19.46
N GLY A 138 -8.00 -5.15 18.44
CA GLY A 138 -8.29 -3.72 18.27
C GLY A 138 -7.12 -2.87 17.76
N SER A 139 -5.95 -3.45 17.48
CA SER A 139 -4.82 -2.71 16.91
C SER A 139 -5.14 -2.24 15.48
N ARG A 140 -5.07 -0.92 15.26
CA ARG A 140 -5.22 -0.30 13.93
C ARG A 140 -3.89 -0.13 13.20
N THR A 141 -2.78 -0.31 13.90
CA THR A 141 -1.41 -0.21 13.38
C THR A 141 -0.75 -1.56 13.19
N PHE A 142 -1.51 -2.66 13.28
CA PHE A 142 -1.03 -4.03 13.11
C PHE A 142 0.05 -4.44 14.14
N GLU A 143 -0.09 -3.97 15.39
CA GLU A 143 0.83 -4.32 16.46
C GLU A 143 0.70 -5.81 16.79
N ALA A 144 1.80 -6.56 16.72
CA ALA A 144 1.82 -7.97 17.03
C ALA A 144 1.77 -8.24 18.56
N THR A 145 1.25 -9.40 18.94
CA THR A 145 1.26 -9.85 20.35
C THR A 145 2.67 -10.20 20.81
N LEU A 146 3.49 -10.77 19.95
CA LEU A 146 4.87 -11.13 20.21
C LEU A 146 5.79 -9.95 19.88
N GLU A 147 6.62 -9.53 20.84
CA GLU A 147 7.58 -8.43 20.63
C GLU A 147 8.58 -8.80 19.51
N ASN A 148 8.97 -7.83 18.68
CA ASN A 148 9.85 -7.98 17.52
C ASN A 148 9.26 -8.81 16.36
N LEU A 149 7.97 -9.13 16.39
CA LEU A 149 7.23 -9.51 15.20
C LEU A 149 6.62 -8.24 14.58
N GLN A 150 6.95 -7.96 13.33
CA GLN A 150 6.63 -6.68 12.68
C GLN A 150 5.81 -6.87 11.40
N PHE A 151 4.86 -5.96 11.21
CA PHE A 151 4.22 -5.69 9.93
C PHE A 151 4.65 -4.29 9.49
N VAL A 152 5.10 -4.13 8.26
CA VAL A 152 5.59 -2.82 7.78
C VAL A 152 4.68 -2.32 6.67
N LYS A 153 3.74 -1.45 7.03
CA LYS A 153 2.77 -0.82 6.11
C LYS A 153 2.60 0.67 6.35
N LEU A 154 2.52 1.07 7.60
CA LEU A 154 2.24 2.43 8.02
C LEU A 154 3.54 3.15 8.42
N PHE A 155 3.50 4.48 8.44
CA PHE A 155 4.60 5.30 8.97
C PHE A 155 5.01 4.85 10.39
N GLN A 156 4.03 4.61 11.25
CA GLN A 156 4.25 4.19 12.63
C GLN A 156 4.99 2.86 12.72
N ASN A 157 4.72 1.93 11.80
CA ASN A 157 5.44 0.66 11.76
C ASN A 157 6.92 0.84 11.38
N ALA A 158 7.20 1.67 10.39
CA ALA A 158 8.58 1.96 9.99
C ALA A 158 9.34 2.67 11.11
N GLN A 159 8.71 3.63 11.79
CA GLN A 159 9.29 4.33 12.95
C GLN A 159 9.62 3.35 14.08
N GLU A 160 8.68 2.44 14.41
CA GLU A 160 8.90 1.42 15.45
C GLU A 160 10.11 0.52 15.12
N VAL A 161 10.22 0.07 13.88
CA VAL A 161 11.37 -0.74 13.43
C VAL A 161 12.67 0.04 13.59
N ILE A 162 12.71 1.31 13.16
CA ILE A 162 13.92 2.16 13.27
C ILE A 162 14.28 2.36 14.75
N ASP A 163 13.32 2.66 15.61
CA ASP A 163 13.55 2.85 17.04
C ASP A 163 14.14 1.59 17.68
N LYS A 164 13.61 0.41 17.35
CA LYS A 164 14.14 -0.87 17.80
C LYS A 164 15.56 -1.17 17.29
N LEU A 165 15.83 -0.86 16.02
CA LEU A 165 17.18 -1.06 15.45
C LEU A 165 18.23 -0.12 16.07
N ASN A 166 17.83 1.07 16.49
CA ASN A 166 18.69 2.06 17.12
C ASN A 166 18.87 1.85 18.63
N ASP A 167 17.93 1.13 19.26
CA ASP A 167 18.02 0.78 20.67
C ASP A 167 18.97 -0.41 20.88
N LYS A 168 20.19 -0.11 21.34
CA LYS A 168 21.21 -1.14 21.58
C LYS A 168 20.82 -2.15 22.66
N SER A 169 19.86 -1.84 23.52
CA SER A 169 19.38 -2.76 24.54
C SER A 169 18.53 -3.92 23.96
N GLN A 170 17.97 -3.73 22.74
CA GLN A 170 17.22 -4.76 22.02
C GLN A 170 18.13 -5.90 21.50
N ASP A 171 19.44 -5.64 21.32
CA ASP A 171 20.45 -6.60 20.83
C ASP A 171 20.00 -7.40 19.58
N ILE A 172 19.32 -6.71 18.65
CA ILE A 172 18.85 -7.31 17.40
C ILE A 172 20.04 -7.52 16.47
N LYS A 173 20.38 -8.78 16.19
CA LYS A 173 21.47 -9.18 15.30
C LYS A 173 20.98 -9.82 14.02
N ARG A 174 20.01 -10.74 14.13
CA ARG A 174 19.48 -11.52 13.03
C ARG A 174 18.01 -11.22 12.79
N VAL A 175 17.67 -10.91 11.54
CA VAL A 175 16.31 -10.55 11.11
C VAL A 175 15.84 -11.54 10.03
N ALA A 176 14.68 -12.14 10.22
CA ALA A 176 13.99 -12.88 9.17
C ALA A 176 12.96 -11.96 8.49
N VAL A 177 13.01 -11.90 7.17
CA VAL A 177 11.98 -11.26 6.35
C VAL A 177 11.21 -12.36 5.62
N VAL A 178 9.89 -12.40 5.81
CA VAL A 178 9.01 -13.40 5.20
C VAL A 178 8.23 -12.77 4.06
N GLY A 179 8.40 -13.33 2.86
CA GLY A 179 7.88 -12.79 1.61
C GLY A 179 8.96 -12.08 0.80
N ALA A 180 9.27 -12.60 -0.38
CA ALA A 180 10.29 -12.08 -1.31
C ALA A 180 9.68 -11.28 -2.48
N GLY A 181 8.56 -10.59 -2.24
CA GLY A 181 8.04 -9.56 -3.12
C GLY A 181 8.84 -8.24 -3.00
N TYR A 182 8.36 -7.16 -3.61
CA TYR A 182 9.03 -5.84 -3.58
C TYR A 182 9.43 -5.42 -2.17
N ILE A 183 8.46 -5.36 -1.27
CA ILE A 183 8.69 -4.88 0.11
C ILE A 183 9.67 -5.76 0.86
N GLY A 184 9.56 -7.10 0.73
CA GLY A 184 10.46 -8.00 1.42
C GLY A 184 11.90 -7.90 0.93
N VAL A 185 12.12 -7.79 -0.38
CA VAL A 185 13.45 -7.63 -0.98
C VAL A 185 14.07 -6.29 -0.56
N GLU A 186 13.30 -5.19 -0.60
CA GLU A 186 13.75 -3.88 -0.16
C GLU A 186 14.07 -3.83 1.35
N LEU A 187 13.24 -4.48 2.18
CA LEU A 187 13.50 -4.57 3.62
C LEU A 187 14.70 -5.45 3.94
N ALA A 188 14.92 -6.53 3.20
CA ALA A 188 16.10 -7.37 3.37
C ALA A 188 17.39 -6.57 3.12
N GLU A 189 17.45 -5.77 2.04
CA GLU A 189 18.55 -4.84 1.81
C GLU A 189 18.67 -3.82 2.95
N ALA A 190 17.55 -3.24 3.40
CA ALA A 190 17.55 -2.22 4.45
C ALA A 190 18.14 -2.75 5.77
N PHE A 191 17.75 -3.94 6.21
CA PHE A 191 18.31 -4.55 7.42
C PHE A 191 19.79 -4.93 7.28
N GLN A 192 20.19 -5.45 6.11
CA GLN A 192 21.58 -5.76 5.85
C GLN A 192 22.46 -4.51 5.88
N ARG A 193 21.97 -3.38 5.33
CA ARG A 193 22.66 -2.07 5.43
C ARG A 193 22.79 -1.56 6.86
N HIS A 194 21.90 -1.97 7.77
CA HIS A 194 22.02 -1.77 9.20
C HIS A 194 23.02 -2.73 9.87
N GLY A 195 23.74 -3.55 9.11
CA GLY A 195 24.68 -4.53 9.63
C GLY A 195 24.03 -5.74 10.31
N LYS A 196 22.77 -6.03 9.99
CA LYS A 196 22.09 -7.22 10.50
C LYS A 196 22.36 -8.44 9.60
N GLU A 197 22.40 -9.61 10.20
CA GLU A 197 22.30 -10.87 9.46
C GLU A 197 20.84 -11.02 8.98
N VAL A 198 20.62 -11.24 7.71
CA VAL A 198 19.27 -11.28 7.14
C VAL A 198 19.01 -12.61 6.48
N ILE A 199 17.84 -13.20 6.81
CA ILE A 199 17.28 -14.35 6.11
C ILE A 199 16.02 -13.88 5.39
N LEU A 200 15.96 -14.05 4.07
CA LEU A 200 14.77 -13.80 3.26
C LEU A 200 14.10 -15.12 2.92
N ILE A 201 12.87 -15.31 3.40
CA ILE A 201 12.13 -16.58 3.31
C ILE A 201 10.93 -16.37 2.39
N ASP A 202 10.71 -17.28 1.44
CA ASP A 202 9.47 -17.28 0.64
C ASP A 202 9.05 -18.72 0.31
N VAL A 203 7.73 -18.94 0.20
CA VAL A 203 7.15 -20.22 -0.25
C VAL A 203 7.45 -20.48 -1.73
N VAL A 204 7.60 -19.41 -2.51
CA VAL A 204 8.03 -19.49 -3.91
C VAL A 204 9.55 -19.70 -3.98
N ASP A 205 10.02 -20.39 -5.00
CA ASP A 205 11.42 -20.76 -5.17
C ASP A 205 12.31 -19.65 -5.76
N THR A 206 11.80 -18.41 -5.78
CA THR A 206 12.53 -17.21 -6.24
C THR A 206 11.94 -15.93 -5.62
N CYS A 207 12.67 -14.83 -5.76
CA CYS A 207 12.17 -13.49 -5.39
C CYS A 207 11.43 -12.84 -6.58
N LEU A 208 10.59 -11.84 -6.29
CA LEU A 208 9.93 -10.98 -7.28
C LEU A 208 9.14 -11.72 -8.38
N ALA A 209 8.78 -12.98 -8.16
CA ALA A 209 8.12 -13.89 -9.12
C ALA A 209 6.84 -13.31 -9.74
N GLY A 210 6.16 -12.41 -9.04
CA GLY A 210 4.96 -11.74 -9.55
C GLY A 210 5.23 -10.61 -10.56
N TYR A 211 6.49 -10.23 -10.81
CA TYR A 211 6.84 -9.00 -11.53
C TYR A 211 7.84 -9.21 -12.67
N TYR A 212 8.68 -10.24 -12.60
CA TYR A 212 9.76 -10.50 -13.56
C TYR A 212 9.79 -11.98 -13.93
N ASP A 213 10.32 -12.27 -15.13
CA ASP A 213 10.58 -13.62 -15.58
C ASP A 213 11.81 -14.22 -14.87
N ARG A 214 11.96 -15.54 -14.92
CA ARG A 214 12.87 -16.32 -14.08
C ARG A 214 14.34 -15.93 -14.20
N ASP A 215 14.80 -15.69 -15.39
CA ASP A 215 16.17 -15.27 -15.70
C ASP A 215 16.54 -13.94 -15.00
N LEU A 216 15.59 -13.00 -14.92
CA LEU A 216 15.78 -11.74 -14.22
C LEU A 216 15.69 -11.91 -12.70
N THR A 217 14.77 -12.74 -12.20
CA THR A 217 14.68 -13.00 -10.75
C THR A 217 15.89 -13.76 -10.23
N ASP A 218 16.50 -14.64 -11.03
CA ASP A 218 17.75 -15.33 -10.67
C ASP A 218 18.94 -14.35 -10.55
N LEU A 219 18.99 -13.30 -11.38
CA LEU A 219 19.99 -12.22 -11.25
C LEU A 219 19.81 -11.46 -9.94
N MET A 220 18.57 -11.16 -9.55
CA MET A 220 18.29 -10.48 -8.28
C MET A 220 18.62 -11.37 -7.08
N ALA A 221 18.25 -12.64 -7.11
CA ALA A 221 18.60 -13.61 -6.08
C ALA A 221 20.11 -13.67 -5.85
N LYS A 222 20.86 -13.85 -6.95
CA LYS A 222 22.32 -13.85 -6.90
C LYS A 222 22.89 -12.52 -6.35
N ASN A 223 22.36 -11.39 -6.77
CA ASN A 223 22.79 -10.07 -6.27
C ASN A 223 22.60 -9.94 -4.75
N MET A 224 21.49 -10.45 -4.22
CA MET A 224 21.25 -10.45 -2.77
C MET A 224 22.21 -11.39 -2.02
N GLU A 225 22.44 -12.60 -2.53
CA GLU A 225 23.42 -13.56 -1.94
C GLU A 225 24.84 -13.00 -1.95
N ASP A 226 25.28 -12.39 -3.06
CA ASP A 226 26.58 -11.75 -3.19
C ASP A 226 26.78 -10.60 -2.18
N ASN A 227 25.69 -9.99 -1.68
CA ASN A 227 25.69 -8.97 -0.64
C ASN A 227 25.38 -9.52 0.76
N GLY A 228 25.39 -10.84 0.95
CA GLY A 228 25.35 -11.48 2.25
C GLY A 228 23.94 -11.73 2.83
N ILE A 229 22.90 -11.67 2.00
CA ILE A 229 21.56 -12.06 2.40
C ILE A 229 21.43 -13.58 2.24
N GLN A 230 21.03 -14.28 3.29
CA GLN A 230 20.68 -15.69 3.22
C GLN A 230 19.30 -15.84 2.57
N LEU A 231 19.19 -16.65 1.51
CA LEU A 231 17.92 -16.95 0.86
C LEU A 231 17.41 -18.32 1.28
N ALA A 232 16.15 -18.37 1.75
CA ALA A 232 15.42 -19.57 2.13
C ALA A 232 14.13 -19.68 1.28
N PHE A 233 14.32 -19.85 -0.03
CA PHE A 233 13.23 -19.95 -1.00
C PHE A 233 12.66 -21.37 -1.09
N GLY A 234 11.37 -21.47 -1.42
CA GLY A 234 10.64 -22.74 -1.41
C GLY A 234 10.39 -23.26 0.01
N GLU A 235 10.42 -22.42 1.01
CA GLU A 235 10.13 -22.76 2.41
C GLU A 235 8.85 -22.10 2.90
N THR A 236 7.96 -22.89 3.49
CA THR A 236 6.71 -22.41 4.06
C THR A 236 6.88 -22.16 5.55
N VAL A 237 6.76 -20.91 6.00
CA VAL A 237 6.78 -20.57 7.43
C VAL A 237 5.56 -21.19 8.13
N LYS A 238 5.79 -21.88 9.24
CA LYS A 238 4.78 -22.56 10.07
C LYS A 238 4.55 -21.86 11.40
N ALA A 239 5.61 -21.37 12.03
CA ALA A 239 5.52 -20.72 13.34
C ALA A 239 6.57 -19.63 13.51
N VAL A 240 6.23 -18.65 14.35
CA VAL A 240 7.15 -17.72 14.99
C VAL A 240 7.10 -18.03 16.48
N GLU A 241 8.24 -18.43 17.05
CA GLU A 241 8.34 -18.90 18.42
C GLU A 241 9.04 -17.86 19.30
N GLY A 242 8.64 -17.82 20.57
CA GLY A 242 9.20 -16.99 21.62
C GLY A 242 8.23 -16.90 22.79
N GLU A 243 8.72 -16.60 23.98
CA GLU A 243 7.86 -16.46 25.17
C GLU A 243 7.20 -15.08 25.23
N THR A 244 8.00 -14.02 25.14
CA THR A 244 7.53 -12.61 25.13
C THR A 244 7.95 -11.86 23.88
N LYS A 245 9.06 -12.25 23.28
CA LYS A 245 9.62 -11.70 22.06
C LYS A 245 10.00 -12.82 21.08
N VAL A 246 10.21 -12.47 19.84
CA VAL A 246 10.71 -13.38 18.81
C VAL A 246 12.06 -13.99 19.23
N GLU A 247 12.17 -15.32 19.12
CA GLU A 247 13.40 -16.08 19.37
C GLU A 247 13.75 -16.98 18.18
N ARG A 248 12.73 -17.44 17.44
CA ARG A 248 12.92 -18.39 16.35
C ARG A 248 11.79 -18.28 15.32
N ILE A 249 12.12 -18.58 14.05
CA ILE A 249 11.14 -18.82 13.00
C ILE A 249 11.29 -20.25 12.47
N VAL A 250 10.18 -20.95 12.31
CA VAL A 250 10.12 -22.37 11.91
C VAL A 250 9.42 -22.46 10.55
N THR A 251 10.06 -23.15 9.61
CA THR A 251 9.50 -23.49 8.30
C THR A 251 9.17 -24.98 8.22
N ASP A 252 8.65 -25.41 7.08
CA ASP A 252 8.42 -26.83 6.79
C ASP A 252 9.74 -27.63 6.55
N LYS A 253 10.88 -26.93 6.44
CA LYS A 253 12.20 -27.54 6.15
C LYS A 253 13.24 -27.28 7.22
N ASN A 254 13.21 -26.09 7.84
CA ASN A 254 14.26 -25.61 8.73
C ASN A 254 13.69 -24.82 9.91
N ALA A 255 14.56 -24.51 10.87
CA ALA A 255 14.31 -23.54 11.92
C ALA A 255 15.51 -22.60 12.04
N TYR A 256 15.23 -21.31 12.24
CA TYR A 256 16.25 -20.27 12.31
C TYR A 256 16.07 -19.47 13.60
N ASP A 257 17.12 -19.38 14.40
CA ASP A 257 17.15 -18.48 15.57
C ASP A 257 17.29 -17.06 15.04
N VAL A 258 16.36 -16.18 15.45
CA VAL A 258 16.28 -14.79 14.98
C VAL A 258 15.80 -13.88 16.11
N ASP A 259 16.16 -12.60 16.06
CA ASP A 259 15.80 -11.61 17.07
C ASP A 259 14.60 -10.75 16.63
N MET A 260 14.29 -10.74 15.34
CA MET A 260 13.16 -10.04 14.76
C MET A 260 12.63 -10.80 13.54
N VAL A 261 11.32 -10.77 13.35
CA VAL A 261 10.63 -11.26 12.16
C VAL A 261 9.79 -10.14 11.56
N VAL A 262 9.92 -9.94 10.25
CA VAL A 262 9.07 -9.00 9.49
C VAL A 262 8.23 -9.78 8.48
N LEU A 263 6.92 -9.67 8.58
CA LEU A 263 5.98 -10.30 7.65
C LEU A 263 5.66 -9.35 6.49
N ALA A 264 6.12 -9.70 5.30
CA ALA A 264 5.93 -8.96 4.05
C ALA A 264 5.23 -9.82 2.99
N VAL A 265 4.24 -10.62 3.40
CA VAL A 265 3.56 -11.62 2.58
C VAL A 265 2.42 -11.07 1.72
N GLY A 266 2.38 -9.76 1.53
CA GLY A 266 1.42 -9.06 0.69
C GLY A 266 0.31 -8.36 1.45
N PHE A 267 -0.60 -7.76 0.67
CA PHE A 267 -1.70 -6.93 1.17
C PHE A 267 -3.02 -7.35 0.55
N ARG A 268 -4.10 -7.10 1.26
CA ARG A 268 -5.47 -7.25 0.76
C ARG A 268 -6.18 -5.89 0.77
N PRO A 269 -7.13 -5.66 -0.13
CA PRO A 269 -7.93 -4.44 -0.13
C PRO A 269 -8.63 -4.24 1.22
N ASN A 270 -8.67 -3.00 1.71
CA ASN A 270 -9.39 -2.65 2.92
C ASN A 270 -10.82 -2.20 2.56
N THR A 271 -11.75 -3.14 2.51
CA THR A 271 -13.11 -2.95 1.97
C THR A 271 -14.22 -3.32 2.94
N ALA A 272 -13.93 -3.41 4.23
CA ALA A 272 -14.91 -3.78 5.26
C ALA A 272 -16.10 -2.81 5.31
N LEU A 273 -15.90 -1.52 5.09
CA LEU A 273 -16.94 -0.49 5.13
C LEU A 273 -18.04 -0.67 4.07
N GLY A 274 -17.72 -1.27 2.93
CA GLY A 274 -18.68 -1.55 1.84
C GLY A 274 -19.19 -2.99 1.80
N ALA A 275 -18.85 -3.81 2.79
CA ALA A 275 -19.19 -5.22 2.81
C ALA A 275 -20.72 -5.46 2.68
N GLY A 276 -21.11 -6.30 1.73
CA GLY A 276 -22.52 -6.64 1.46
C GLY A 276 -23.34 -5.52 0.78
N LYS A 277 -22.71 -4.37 0.44
CA LYS A 277 -23.36 -3.23 -0.22
C LYS A 277 -22.72 -2.90 -1.57
N LEU A 278 -21.39 -2.93 -1.64
CA LEU A 278 -20.65 -2.65 -2.86
C LEU A 278 -20.23 -3.95 -3.54
N GLU A 279 -20.31 -4.00 -4.86
CA GLU A 279 -19.77 -5.11 -5.63
C GLU A 279 -18.24 -5.16 -5.51
N THR A 280 -17.70 -6.38 -5.45
CA THR A 280 -16.28 -6.60 -5.27
C THR A 280 -15.71 -7.55 -6.31
N PHE A 281 -14.43 -7.36 -6.61
CA PHE A 281 -13.60 -8.27 -7.40
C PHE A 281 -13.25 -9.53 -6.58
N ARG A 282 -12.73 -10.56 -7.23
CA ARG A 282 -12.39 -11.86 -6.62
C ARG A 282 -11.49 -11.80 -5.37
N ASN A 283 -10.70 -10.73 -5.21
CA ASN A 283 -9.84 -10.52 -4.06
C ASN A 283 -10.44 -9.57 -3.00
N GLY A 284 -11.70 -9.17 -3.18
CA GLY A 284 -12.41 -8.28 -2.28
C GLY A 284 -12.24 -6.78 -2.57
N ALA A 285 -11.46 -6.37 -3.59
CA ALA A 285 -11.38 -4.96 -4.00
C ALA A 285 -12.71 -4.47 -4.55
N TYR A 286 -13.09 -3.22 -4.27
CA TYR A 286 -14.30 -2.64 -4.85
C TYR A 286 -14.20 -2.62 -6.38
N LEU A 287 -15.20 -3.19 -7.04
CA LEU A 287 -15.34 -3.08 -8.49
C LEU A 287 -15.71 -1.64 -8.85
N VAL A 288 -14.92 -1.04 -9.73
CA VAL A 288 -15.19 0.28 -10.27
C VAL A 288 -15.07 0.28 -11.79
N ASN A 289 -15.79 1.20 -12.43
CA ASN A 289 -15.64 1.48 -13.85
C ASN A 289 -14.46 2.44 -14.12
N LYS A 290 -14.24 2.82 -15.37
CA LYS A 290 -13.18 3.76 -15.75
C LYS A 290 -13.33 5.18 -15.17
N LYS A 291 -14.50 5.51 -14.61
CA LYS A 291 -14.77 6.77 -13.91
C LYS A 291 -14.56 6.66 -12.37
N GLN A 292 -14.09 5.52 -11.88
CA GLN A 292 -13.95 5.16 -10.46
C GLN A 292 -15.30 5.09 -9.71
N GLU A 293 -16.41 4.94 -10.43
CA GLU A 293 -17.75 4.74 -9.85
C GLU A 293 -17.90 3.29 -9.40
N THR A 294 -18.44 3.10 -8.19
CA THR A 294 -18.80 1.79 -7.64
C THR A 294 -20.19 1.35 -8.12
N SER A 295 -20.68 0.20 -7.65
CA SER A 295 -22.05 -0.27 -7.90
C SER A 295 -23.14 0.59 -7.25
N VAL A 296 -22.80 1.46 -6.30
CA VAL A 296 -23.72 2.39 -5.63
C VAL A 296 -23.52 3.78 -6.18
N LYS A 297 -24.62 4.40 -6.63
CA LYS A 297 -24.61 5.75 -7.18
C LYS A 297 -24.01 6.77 -6.19
N ASP A 298 -23.24 7.72 -6.71
CA ASP A 298 -22.57 8.79 -5.95
C ASP A 298 -21.48 8.29 -4.99
N VAL A 299 -21.07 7.00 -5.10
CA VAL A 299 -20.00 6.39 -4.33
C VAL A 299 -18.87 5.98 -5.27
N TYR A 300 -17.69 6.51 -5.01
CA TYR A 300 -16.45 6.28 -5.77
C TYR A 300 -15.46 5.50 -4.90
N ALA A 301 -14.61 4.69 -5.52
CA ALA A 301 -13.51 4.04 -4.84
C ALA A 301 -12.20 4.22 -5.63
N VAL A 302 -11.11 4.51 -4.93
CA VAL A 302 -9.82 4.88 -5.52
C VAL A 302 -8.66 4.27 -4.74
N GLY A 303 -7.54 4.06 -5.41
CA GLY A 303 -6.34 3.47 -4.80
C GLY A 303 -6.47 1.98 -4.55
N ASP A 304 -5.70 1.49 -3.57
CA ASP A 304 -5.53 0.04 -3.30
C ASP A 304 -6.81 -0.67 -2.81
N CYS A 305 -7.88 0.05 -2.46
CA CYS A 305 -9.17 -0.58 -2.14
C CYS A 305 -10.01 -0.91 -3.38
N ALA A 306 -9.62 -0.41 -4.56
CA ALA A 306 -10.39 -0.50 -5.80
C ALA A 306 -9.64 -1.24 -6.90
N THR A 307 -10.40 -1.72 -7.88
CA THR A 307 -9.87 -2.28 -9.12
C THR A 307 -9.35 -1.20 -10.06
N VAL A 308 -8.60 -1.62 -11.06
CA VAL A 308 -8.12 -0.78 -12.18
C VAL A 308 -8.47 -1.46 -13.51
N TYR A 309 -8.50 -0.68 -14.60
CA TYR A 309 -8.53 -1.24 -15.94
C TYR A 309 -7.10 -1.51 -16.41
N ASP A 310 -6.79 -2.78 -16.64
CA ASP A 310 -5.47 -3.25 -17.04
C ASP A 310 -5.39 -3.34 -18.56
N ASN A 311 -4.61 -2.46 -19.17
CA ASN A 311 -4.46 -2.39 -20.62
C ASN A 311 -3.73 -3.62 -21.21
N ALA A 312 -2.94 -4.33 -20.40
CA ALA A 312 -2.27 -5.54 -20.85
C ALA A 312 -3.23 -6.73 -20.96
N LEU A 313 -4.31 -6.73 -20.16
CA LEU A 313 -5.36 -7.74 -20.19
C LEU A 313 -6.58 -7.31 -20.99
N ASP A 314 -6.72 -6.01 -21.26
CA ASP A 314 -7.94 -5.36 -21.80
C ASP A 314 -9.18 -5.67 -20.94
N ASP A 315 -9.00 -5.70 -19.60
CA ASP A 315 -10.03 -6.06 -18.63
C ASP A 315 -9.76 -5.44 -17.25
N VAL A 316 -10.74 -5.59 -16.37
CA VAL A 316 -10.63 -5.19 -14.95
C VAL A 316 -9.64 -6.12 -14.23
N ASN A 317 -8.74 -5.51 -13.46
CA ASN A 317 -7.77 -6.22 -12.66
C ASN A 317 -7.50 -5.49 -11.33
N TYR A 318 -6.68 -6.09 -10.47
CA TYR A 318 -6.20 -5.49 -9.24
C TYR A 318 -4.69 -5.31 -9.30
N ILE A 319 -4.24 -4.07 -9.29
CA ILE A 319 -2.81 -3.69 -9.35
C ILE A 319 -2.58 -2.55 -8.34
N ALA A 320 -2.15 -2.91 -7.13
CA ALA A 320 -1.90 -1.98 -6.04
C ALA A 320 -0.50 -1.34 -6.18
N LEU A 321 -0.45 -0.19 -6.82
CA LEU A 321 0.76 0.63 -7.01
C LEU A 321 0.44 2.09 -6.68
N ALA A 322 1.40 2.80 -6.06
CA ALA A 322 1.24 4.22 -5.70
C ALA A 322 0.87 5.10 -6.90
N SER A 323 1.49 4.86 -8.07
CA SER A 323 1.15 5.58 -9.31
C SER A 323 -0.29 5.34 -9.78
N ASN A 324 -0.82 4.13 -9.60
CA ASN A 324 -2.21 3.81 -9.91
C ASN A 324 -3.16 4.45 -8.89
N ALA A 325 -2.78 4.48 -7.61
CA ALA A 325 -3.53 5.16 -6.57
C ALA A 325 -3.67 6.66 -6.87
N VAL A 326 -2.59 7.33 -7.24
CA VAL A 326 -2.60 8.74 -7.66
C VAL A 326 -3.53 8.97 -8.85
N ARG A 327 -3.37 8.18 -9.92
CA ARG A 327 -4.19 8.31 -11.14
C ARG A 327 -5.67 8.09 -10.88
N SER A 328 -6.03 7.04 -10.14
CA SER A 328 -7.42 6.76 -9.77
C SER A 328 -7.99 7.86 -8.85
N GLY A 329 -7.17 8.39 -7.93
CA GLY A 329 -7.53 9.52 -7.08
C GLY A 329 -7.89 10.76 -7.88
N ILE A 330 -7.09 11.11 -8.90
CA ILE A 330 -7.37 12.23 -9.81
C ILE A 330 -8.70 12.01 -10.55
N VAL A 331 -8.89 10.84 -11.15
CA VAL A 331 -10.13 10.51 -11.89
C VAL A 331 -11.35 10.55 -10.96
N GLY A 332 -11.28 9.89 -9.78
CA GLY A 332 -12.34 9.90 -8.79
C GLY A 332 -12.64 11.31 -8.27
N GLY A 333 -11.61 12.12 -8.05
CA GLY A 333 -11.74 13.52 -7.63
C GLY A 333 -12.45 14.39 -8.68
N HIS A 334 -12.09 14.26 -9.95
CA HIS A 334 -12.80 14.96 -11.03
C HIS A 334 -14.29 14.57 -11.07
N ASN A 335 -14.60 13.27 -11.06
CA ASN A 335 -15.97 12.80 -11.21
C ASN A 335 -16.83 13.08 -9.98
N ALA A 336 -16.28 12.95 -8.77
CA ALA A 336 -16.97 13.38 -7.56
C ALA A 336 -17.16 14.90 -7.53
N GLY A 337 -16.20 15.69 -8.02
CA GLY A 337 -16.27 17.14 -8.09
C GLY A 337 -17.32 17.69 -9.06
N GLY A 338 -17.77 16.90 -10.01
CA GLY A 338 -18.76 17.27 -11.02
C GLY A 338 -18.25 17.22 -12.46
N GLY A 339 -17.03 16.71 -12.67
CA GLY A 339 -16.46 16.43 -13.99
C GLY A 339 -16.98 15.14 -14.61
N ASP A 340 -16.47 14.84 -15.80
CA ASP A 340 -16.75 13.61 -16.55
C ASP A 340 -15.45 13.12 -17.22
N VAL A 341 -14.63 12.37 -16.48
CA VAL A 341 -13.30 11.92 -16.88
C VAL A 341 -13.20 10.41 -16.77
N GLU A 342 -12.62 9.78 -17.77
CA GLU A 342 -12.33 8.34 -17.75
C GLU A 342 -10.83 8.07 -17.61
N SER A 343 -10.51 7.00 -16.90
CA SER A 343 -9.15 6.46 -16.83
C SER A 343 -8.72 5.91 -18.18
N ASN A 344 -7.49 6.21 -18.61
CA ASN A 344 -6.87 5.57 -19.77
C ASN A 344 -6.41 4.13 -19.51
N GLY A 345 -6.67 3.60 -18.32
CA GLY A 345 -6.16 2.33 -17.86
C GLY A 345 -4.71 2.40 -17.38
N VAL A 346 -4.19 1.26 -16.96
CA VAL A 346 -2.83 1.08 -16.43
C VAL A 346 -2.16 -0.13 -17.05
N GLN A 347 -0.84 -0.24 -16.90
CA GLN A 347 -0.08 -1.39 -17.41
C GLN A 347 0.74 -2.12 -16.33
N GLY A 348 0.59 -1.75 -15.06
CA GLY A 348 1.34 -2.35 -13.97
C GLY A 348 2.85 -2.07 -14.05
N SER A 349 3.24 -0.89 -14.55
CA SER A 349 4.65 -0.50 -14.64
C SER A 349 5.24 -0.28 -13.26
N ASN A 350 6.39 -0.87 -13.01
CA ASN A 350 7.09 -0.81 -11.73
C ASN A 350 8.61 -0.89 -11.92
N GLY A 351 9.37 -0.58 -10.87
CA GLY A 351 10.82 -0.67 -10.87
C GLY A 351 11.37 -0.86 -9.47
N ILE A 352 12.52 -1.50 -9.36
CA ILE A 352 13.24 -1.74 -8.10
C ILE A 352 14.74 -1.55 -8.32
N SER A 353 15.44 -1.10 -7.31
CA SER A 353 16.90 -0.98 -7.27
C SER A 353 17.43 -1.59 -5.98
N ILE A 354 18.21 -2.65 -6.09
CA ILE A 354 18.79 -3.38 -4.94
C ILE A 354 20.29 -3.54 -5.19
N TYR A 355 21.13 -3.03 -4.29
CA TYR A 355 22.59 -3.04 -4.41
C TYR A 355 23.11 -2.62 -5.80
N GLY A 356 22.43 -1.63 -6.42
CA GLY A 356 22.80 -1.12 -7.74
C GLY A 356 22.25 -1.93 -8.93
N LEU A 357 21.64 -3.09 -8.71
CA LEU A 357 20.88 -3.78 -9.76
C LEU A 357 19.52 -3.13 -9.93
N ASN A 358 19.32 -2.48 -11.08
CA ASN A 358 18.08 -1.82 -11.43
C ASN A 358 17.23 -2.72 -12.33
N MET A 359 16.01 -2.99 -11.95
CA MET A 359 15.07 -3.78 -12.73
C MET A 359 13.78 -3.00 -12.92
N VAL A 360 13.23 -3.04 -14.12
CA VAL A 360 11.95 -2.41 -14.47
C VAL A 360 11.08 -3.39 -15.24
N SER A 361 9.78 -3.32 -15.05
CA SER A 361 8.82 -4.10 -15.83
C SER A 361 7.56 -3.32 -16.14
N THR A 362 6.88 -3.74 -17.20
CA THR A 362 5.55 -3.22 -17.57
C THR A 362 4.74 -4.32 -18.25
N GLY A 363 3.46 -4.38 -17.97
CA GLY A 363 2.56 -5.40 -18.53
C GLY A 363 2.69 -6.75 -17.85
N LEU A 364 2.72 -7.82 -18.65
CA LEU A 364 2.70 -9.20 -18.17
C LEU A 364 4.07 -9.86 -18.32
N THR A 365 4.44 -10.68 -17.34
CA THR A 365 5.51 -11.67 -17.50
C THR A 365 5.04 -12.80 -18.44
N GLU A 366 5.97 -13.57 -18.98
CA GLU A 366 5.63 -14.74 -19.80
C GLU A 366 4.71 -15.71 -19.06
N GLU A 367 5.00 -16.00 -17.80
CA GLU A 367 4.19 -16.89 -16.97
C GLU A 367 2.77 -16.34 -16.76
N LYS A 368 2.64 -15.05 -16.45
CA LYS A 368 1.31 -14.41 -16.31
C LYS A 368 0.55 -14.42 -17.62
N ALA A 369 1.20 -14.11 -18.74
CA ALA A 369 0.57 -14.16 -20.06
C ALA A 369 -0.01 -15.55 -20.35
N LYS A 370 0.76 -16.60 -20.11
CA LYS A 370 0.29 -17.99 -20.26
C LYS A 370 -0.86 -18.32 -19.32
N ARG A 371 -0.81 -17.89 -18.07
CA ARG A 371 -1.88 -18.08 -17.06
C ARG A 371 -3.20 -17.43 -17.48
N PHE A 372 -3.12 -16.27 -18.16
CA PHE A 372 -4.29 -15.60 -18.73
C PHE A 372 -4.72 -16.12 -20.11
N GLY A 373 -4.09 -17.19 -20.61
CA GLY A 373 -4.49 -17.86 -21.84
C GLY A 373 -3.86 -17.26 -23.12
N PHE A 374 -2.89 -16.35 -22.98
CA PHE A 374 -2.11 -15.85 -24.11
C PHE A 374 -1.07 -16.87 -24.57
N ASN A 375 -0.63 -16.75 -25.81
CA ASN A 375 0.50 -17.51 -26.37
C ASN A 375 1.64 -16.52 -26.67
N PRO A 376 2.47 -16.14 -25.68
CA PRO A 376 3.50 -15.14 -25.86
C PRO A 376 4.67 -15.67 -26.71
N ALA A 377 5.24 -14.78 -27.51
CA ALA A 377 6.57 -14.95 -28.08
C ALA A 377 7.57 -14.16 -27.23
N VAL A 378 8.68 -14.79 -26.85
CA VAL A 378 9.70 -14.18 -26.01
C VAL A 378 10.95 -13.90 -26.84
N VAL A 379 11.50 -12.71 -26.69
CA VAL A 379 12.78 -12.31 -27.27
C VAL A 379 13.64 -11.72 -26.17
N GLU A 380 14.84 -12.26 -26.03
CA GLU A 380 15.87 -11.72 -25.14
C GLU A 380 16.96 -11.01 -25.94
N SER A 381 17.47 -9.92 -25.39
CA SER A 381 18.65 -9.24 -25.92
C SER A 381 19.45 -8.60 -24.80
N THR A 382 20.77 -8.56 -24.96
CA THR A 382 21.68 -7.85 -24.05
C THR A 382 22.37 -6.76 -24.84
N ASP A 383 22.37 -5.55 -24.30
CA ASP A 383 23.02 -4.40 -24.92
C ASP A 383 23.60 -3.47 -23.83
N LEU A 384 24.41 -2.50 -24.25
CA LEU A 384 24.94 -1.47 -23.37
C LEU A 384 23.79 -0.56 -22.87
N GLN A 385 23.82 -0.20 -21.59
CA GLN A 385 22.83 0.72 -21.00
C GLN A 385 22.85 2.09 -21.67
N LYS A 386 24.01 2.50 -22.17
CA LYS A 386 24.21 3.76 -22.90
C LYS A 386 25.16 3.53 -24.08
N ALA A 387 25.16 4.44 -25.04
CA ALA A 387 26.07 4.37 -26.18
C ALA A 387 27.54 4.30 -25.71
N ALA A 388 28.36 3.51 -26.39
CA ALA A 388 29.74 3.21 -25.98
C ALA A 388 30.67 4.43 -25.82
N PHE A 389 30.30 5.57 -26.39
CA PHE A 389 31.05 6.84 -26.26
C PHE A 389 30.59 7.71 -25.07
N MET A 390 29.58 7.27 -24.33
CA MET A 390 29.08 7.99 -23.12
C MET A 390 29.76 7.39 -21.89
N GLU A 391 30.54 8.18 -21.18
CA GLU A 391 31.16 7.80 -19.90
C GLU A 391 30.19 7.78 -18.72
#